data_b24856e55bd9cc9a97b56079d3b54649
#
_entry.id   b24856e55bd9cc9a97b56079d3b54649
#
_cell.length_a   1.000
_cell.length_b   1.000
_cell.length_c   1.000
_cell.angle_alpha   90.00
_cell.angle_beta   90.00
_cell.angle_gamma   90.00
#
_symmetry.space_group_name_H-M   'P 1'
#
loop_
_entity.id
_entity.type
_entity.pdbx_description
1 polymer ?
#
loop_
_entity_poly.entity_id
_entity_poly.type
_entity_poly.pdbx_seq_one_letter_code
_entity_poly.pdbx_strand_id
1 'polypeptide(L)'
;GQGPDGAVVDVIGWRLDDVVNLIRGEKNTIVTLEIISANELNAISKKVSITRKKVELEEQTAKSEILEIEVPELDAEYGSVDRVRKVGVISIPTFYVDFDAIQRGEKDFRSTTRDVTKLIQDLAQKKIEGLVIDLRGNGGGSLEESRTLTGLFIDKGPVVQIRMKNNRVDILRDRSPGLLYSGPLAVLVNRLSASASEIFAGA
;
A
#
# COMPACT_ATOMS: atom_id res chain seq x y z
N GLY A 1 -3.56 -11.26 26.24
CA GLY A 1 -4.14 -10.71 27.46
C GLY A 1 -4.26 -9.21 27.41
N GLN A 2 -5.17 -8.63 28.17
CA GLN A 2 -5.33 -7.18 28.31
C GLN A 2 -4.47 -6.72 29.51
N GLY A 3 -3.60 -5.73 29.28
CA GLY A 3 -2.60 -5.31 30.25
C GLY A 3 -1.36 -6.22 30.31
N PRO A 4 -0.36 -5.86 31.13
CA PRO A 4 0.89 -6.62 31.25
C PRO A 4 0.68 -8.03 31.83
N ASP A 5 -0.29 -8.18 32.73
CA ASP A 5 -0.58 -9.42 33.46
C ASP A 5 -1.93 -10.04 33.11
N GLY A 6 -2.53 -9.60 31.99
CA GLY A 6 -3.83 -10.09 31.55
C GLY A 6 -3.82 -11.58 31.20
N ALA A 7 -4.91 -12.28 31.53
CA ALA A 7 -5.06 -13.69 31.20
C ALA A 7 -4.92 -13.92 29.69
N VAL A 8 -4.14 -14.93 29.31
CA VAL A 8 -3.97 -15.32 27.90
C VAL A 8 -5.26 -15.99 27.43
N VAL A 9 -5.76 -15.57 26.28
CA VAL A 9 -6.87 -16.17 25.56
C VAL A 9 -6.31 -16.92 24.37
N ASP A 10 -6.59 -18.21 24.27
CA ASP A 10 -6.22 -18.98 23.08
C ASP A 10 -7.15 -18.60 21.92
N VAL A 11 -6.54 -18.17 20.83
CA VAL A 11 -7.22 -17.69 19.62
C VAL A 11 -6.98 -18.61 18.41
N ILE A 12 -6.39 -19.78 18.62
CA ILE A 12 -6.16 -20.75 17.54
C ILE A 12 -7.51 -21.15 16.93
N GLY A 13 -7.62 -21.01 15.62
CA GLY A 13 -8.85 -21.33 14.88
C GLY A 13 -9.94 -20.26 14.92
N TRP A 14 -9.71 -19.14 15.57
CA TRP A 14 -10.63 -18.00 15.52
C TRP A 14 -10.57 -17.28 14.18
N ARG A 15 -11.61 -16.55 13.84
CA ARG A 15 -11.58 -15.65 12.69
C ARG A 15 -10.59 -14.51 12.95
N LEU A 16 -9.86 -14.13 11.93
CA LEU A 16 -8.85 -13.07 12.05
C LEU A 16 -9.44 -11.75 12.60
N ASP A 17 -10.65 -11.38 12.16
CA ASP A 17 -11.32 -10.16 12.61
C ASP A 17 -11.60 -10.17 14.11
N ASP A 18 -12.00 -11.32 14.66
CA ASP A 18 -12.26 -11.48 16.10
C ASP A 18 -10.96 -11.33 16.91
N VAL A 19 -9.87 -11.90 16.39
CA VAL A 19 -8.54 -11.75 17.01
C VAL A 19 -8.06 -10.31 16.93
N VAL A 20 -8.22 -9.64 15.80
CA VAL A 20 -7.86 -8.23 15.62
C VAL A 20 -8.65 -7.34 16.61
N ASN A 21 -9.93 -7.62 16.82
CA ASN A 21 -10.74 -6.86 17.78
C ASN A 21 -10.26 -7.02 19.23
N LEU A 22 -9.71 -8.18 19.60
CA LEU A 22 -9.05 -8.37 20.91
C LEU A 22 -7.74 -7.61 21.05
N ILE A 23 -7.02 -7.43 19.93
CA ILE A 23 -5.75 -6.69 19.93
C ILE A 23 -6.00 -5.17 19.98
N ARG A 24 -7.03 -4.68 19.30
CA ARG A 24 -7.43 -3.27 19.34
C ARG A 24 -7.89 -2.85 20.75
N GLY A 25 -7.77 -1.56 21.04
CA GLY A 25 -8.21 -0.98 22.31
C GLY A 25 -7.80 0.47 22.45
N GLU A 26 -8.07 1.07 23.58
CA GLU A 26 -7.81 2.47 23.84
C GLU A 26 -6.31 2.80 23.80
N LYS A 27 -6.01 4.04 23.35
CA LYS A 27 -4.64 4.57 23.31
C LYS A 27 -3.99 4.47 24.70
N ASN A 28 -2.71 4.15 24.75
CA ASN A 28 -1.88 3.98 25.95
C ASN A 28 -2.24 2.77 26.83
N THR A 29 -3.17 1.92 26.42
CA THR A 29 -3.38 0.62 27.07
C THR A 29 -2.39 -0.41 26.53
N ILE A 30 -2.15 -1.48 27.29
CA ILE A 30 -1.22 -2.54 26.91
C ILE A 30 -1.99 -3.79 26.50
N VAL A 31 -1.57 -4.42 25.42
CA VAL A 31 -1.97 -5.78 25.06
C VAL A 31 -0.74 -6.68 25.10
N THR A 32 -0.86 -7.85 25.72
CA THR A 32 0.19 -8.86 25.76
C THR A 32 -0.20 -10.01 24.85
N LEU A 33 0.63 -10.28 23.84
CA LEU A 33 0.49 -11.36 22.88
C LEU A 33 1.46 -12.49 23.23
N GLU A 34 1.01 -13.71 23.10
CA GLU A 34 1.87 -14.89 23.08
C GLU A 34 1.99 -15.35 21.62
N ILE A 35 3.19 -15.30 21.10
CA ILE A 35 3.48 -15.54 19.69
C ILE A 35 4.29 -16.84 19.57
N ILE A 36 3.87 -17.70 18.63
CA ILE A 36 4.58 -18.93 18.25
C ILE A 36 5.14 -18.71 16.84
N SER A 37 6.43 -18.97 16.67
CA SER A 37 7.06 -18.86 15.34
C SER A 37 6.56 -19.99 14.42
N ALA A 38 6.06 -19.64 13.24
CA ALA A 38 5.58 -20.63 12.27
C ALA A 38 6.71 -21.44 11.60
N ASN A 39 7.97 -21.03 11.75
CA ASN A 39 9.10 -21.61 11.03
C ASN A 39 9.92 -22.60 11.89
N GLU A 40 9.57 -22.80 13.15
CA GLU A 40 10.29 -23.68 14.06
C GLU A 40 9.42 -24.86 14.50
N LEU A 41 9.83 -26.07 14.22
CA LEU A 41 9.13 -27.33 14.57
C LEU A 41 8.92 -27.54 16.09
N ASN A 42 9.68 -26.81 16.94
CA ASN A 42 9.56 -26.81 18.38
C ASN A 42 9.56 -25.39 18.94
N ALA A 43 8.77 -24.50 18.32
CA ALA A 43 8.76 -23.09 18.66
C ALA A 43 8.33 -22.87 20.14
N ILE A 44 9.24 -22.29 20.90
CA ILE A 44 8.93 -21.77 22.24
C ILE A 44 8.10 -20.51 22.07
N SER A 45 6.96 -20.44 22.73
CA SER A 45 6.14 -19.22 22.70
C SER A 45 6.91 -18.04 23.32
N LYS A 46 6.75 -16.87 22.71
CA LYS A 46 7.34 -15.62 23.19
C LYS A 46 6.23 -14.64 23.57
N LYS A 47 6.28 -14.11 24.78
CA LYS A 47 5.38 -13.02 25.20
C LYS A 47 5.91 -11.69 24.72
N VAL A 48 5.05 -10.90 24.07
CA VAL A 48 5.32 -9.55 23.60
C VAL A 48 4.24 -8.62 24.12
N SER A 49 4.64 -7.60 24.86
CA SER A 49 3.73 -6.55 25.34
C SER A 49 3.82 -5.34 24.40
N ILE A 50 2.68 -4.89 23.93
CA ILE A 50 2.54 -3.78 23.00
C ILE A 50 1.69 -2.70 23.65
N THR A 51 2.23 -1.49 23.76
CA THR A 51 1.44 -0.32 24.14
C THR A 51 0.69 0.20 22.93
N ARG A 52 -0.64 0.24 23.02
CA ARG A 52 -1.48 0.74 21.92
C ARG A 52 -1.23 2.22 21.71
N LYS A 53 -0.99 2.58 20.47
CA LYS A 53 -0.88 3.98 20.03
C LYS A 53 -1.93 4.23 18.94
N LYS A 54 -2.35 5.49 18.78
CA LYS A 54 -3.01 5.88 17.54
C LYS A 54 -1.98 5.68 16.45
N VAL A 55 -2.30 4.86 15.44
CA VAL A 55 -1.44 4.73 14.26
C VAL A 55 -1.48 6.07 13.56
N GLU A 56 -0.36 6.79 13.55
CA GLU A 56 -0.27 8.05 12.85
C GLU A 56 -0.17 7.75 11.37
N LEU A 57 -1.02 8.38 10.57
CA LEU A 57 -1.03 8.21 9.11
C LEU A 57 0.35 8.50 8.50
N GLU A 58 1.16 9.33 9.14
CA GLU A 58 2.48 9.72 8.64
C GLU A 58 3.48 8.55 8.51
N GLU A 59 3.41 7.55 9.37
CA GLU A 59 4.26 6.34 9.25
C GLU A 59 3.81 5.41 8.13
N GLN A 60 2.55 5.52 7.72
CA GLN A 60 1.93 4.68 6.68
C GLN A 60 1.68 5.41 5.37
N THR A 61 2.20 6.62 5.20
CA THR A 61 2.03 7.38 3.97
C THR A 61 2.96 6.89 2.85
N ALA A 62 2.53 7.14 1.62
CA ALA A 62 3.37 6.92 0.46
C ALA A 62 4.63 7.80 0.53
N LYS A 63 5.76 7.24 0.13
CA LYS A 63 7.06 7.92 0.10
C LYS A 63 7.72 7.69 -1.24
N SER A 64 8.54 8.66 -1.68
CA SER A 64 9.29 8.50 -2.92
C SER A 64 10.79 8.63 -2.71
N GLU A 65 11.54 7.93 -3.55
CA GLU A 65 12.97 8.06 -3.70
C GLU A 65 13.35 8.02 -5.19
N ILE A 66 14.57 8.42 -5.51
CA ILE A 66 15.13 8.30 -6.86
C ILE A 66 16.30 7.35 -6.81
N LEU A 67 16.26 6.35 -7.68
CA LEU A 67 17.39 5.46 -7.94
C LEU A 67 18.11 5.94 -9.19
N GLU A 68 19.40 6.11 -9.08
CA GLU A 68 20.29 6.33 -10.22
C GLU A 68 20.91 4.99 -10.62
N ILE A 69 20.61 4.55 -11.86
CA ILE A 69 21.02 3.25 -12.37
C ILE A 69 21.96 3.48 -13.55
N GLU A 70 23.16 2.95 -13.46
CA GLU A 70 24.08 2.90 -14.60
C GLU A 70 23.62 1.81 -15.56
N VAL A 71 23.30 2.22 -16.78
CA VAL A 71 22.85 1.29 -17.85
C VAL A 71 23.82 1.42 -19.01
N PRO A 72 24.44 0.31 -19.46
CA PRO A 72 25.27 0.33 -20.66
C PRO A 72 24.39 0.67 -21.87
N GLU A 73 24.72 1.73 -22.56
CA GLU A 73 24.09 2.11 -23.83
C GLU A 73 25.02 1.71 -24.98
N LEU A 74 24.49 0.89 -25.89
CA LEU A 74 25.25 0.50 -27.09
C LEU A 74 25.22 1.68 -28.07
N ASP A 75 26.33 2.36 -28.21
CA ASP A 75 26.55 3.34 -29.28
C ASP A 75 27.21 2.63 -30.46
N ALA A 76 26.57 2.73 -31.63
CA ALA A 76 27.05 2.05 -32.87
C ALA A 76 28.42 2.56 -33.33
N GLU A 77 28.83 3.76 -32.92
CA GLU A 77 30.04 4.43 -33.39
C GLU A 77 31.17 4.38 -32.33
N TYR A 78 30.81 4.40 -31.04
CA TYR A 78 31.80 4.55 -29.96
C TYR A 78 31.83 3.37 -28.97
N GLY A 79 31.02 2.33 -29.18
CA GLY A 79 30.92 1.17 -28.27
C GLY A 79 29.98 1.43 -27.10
N SER A 80 30.21 0.78 -25.96
CA SER A 80 29.35 0.94 -24.77
C SER A 80 29.69 2.24 -24.04
N VAL A 81 28.69 3.10 -23.87
CA VAL A 81 28.77 4.30 -23.03
C VAL A 81 27.83 4.10 -21.84
N ASP A 82 28.36 4.22 -20.64
CA ASP A 82 27.53 4.12 -19.43
C ASP A 82 26.68 5.39 -19.28
N ARG A 83 25.37 5.20 -19.25
CA ARG A 83 24.41 6.28 -19.01
C ARG A 83 23.73 6.08 -17.68
N VAL A 84 23.73 7.13 -16.85
CA VAL A 84 22.95 7.15 -15.61
C VAL A 84 21.50 7.48 -15.92
N ARG A 85 20.59 6.56 -15.58
CA ARG A 85 19.15 6.75 -15.69
C ARG A 85 18.53 6.96 -14.33
N LYS A 86 17.58 7.89 -14.24
CA LYS A 86 16.84 8.18 -13.02
C LYS A 86 15.49 7.46 -13.01
N VAL A 87 15.31 6.60 -12.02
CA VAL A 87 14.04 5.89 -11.82
C VAL A 87 13.44 6.35 -10.51
N GLY A 88 12.21 6.89 -10.57
CA GLY A 88 11.44 7.21 -9.38
C GLY A 88 10.86 5.93 -8.78
N VAL A 89 10.93 5.79 -7.47
CA VAL A 89 10.27 4.70 -6.74
C VAL A 89 9.29 5.32 -5.76
N ILE A 90 8.04 4.88 -5.79
CA ILE A 90 7.02 5.27 -4.82
C ILE A 90 6.60 4.03 -4.05
N SER A 91 6.94 4.00 -2.76
CA SER A 91 6.53 2.93 -1.84
C SER A 91 5.19 3.29 -1.20
N ILE A 92 4.21 2.40 -1.32
CA ILE A 92 2.85 2.56 -0.79
C ILE A 92 2.60 1.44 0.21
N PRO A 93 2.70 1.69 1.53
CA PRO A 93 2.56 0.64 2.53
C PRO A 93 1.11 0.17 2.74
N THR A 94 0.14 1.01 2.43
CA THR A 94 -1.31 0.69 2.46
C THR A 94 -2.10 1.68 1.60
N PHE A 95 -3.32 1.33 1.20
CA PHE A 95 -4.26 2.26 0.53
C PHE A 95 -5.08 2.99 1.60
N TYR A 96 -4.54 4.11 2.08
CA TYR A 96 -5.12 4.91 3.16
C TYR A 96 -5.99 6.07 2.67
N VAL A 97 -6.94 6.44 3.53
CA VAL A 97 -7.73 7.67 3.39
C VAL A 97 -8.16 8.15 4.78
N ASP A 98 -8.14 9.45 5.01
CA ASP A 98 -8.63 10.06 6.26
C ASP A 98 -10.17 10.19 6.23
N PHE A 99 -10.84 9.11 6.66
CA PHE A 99 -12.31 9.09 6.74
C PHE A 99 -12.87 10.11 7.70
N ASP A 100 -12.16 10.41 8.80
CA ASP A 100 -12.61 11.38 9.78
C ASP A 100 -12.63 12.80 9.18
N ALA A 101 -11.60 13.15 8.42
CA ALA A 101 -11.55 14.42 7.70
C ALA A 101 -12.66 14.52 6.63
N ILE A 102 -12.92 13.43 5.91
CA ILE A 102 -14.02 13.37 4.95
C ILE A 102 -15.38 13.58 5.64
N GLN A 103 -15.62 12.91 6.77
CA GLN A 103 -16.86 13.07 7.53
C GLN A 103 -17.05 14.50 8.07
N ARG A 104 -15.96 15.18 8.40
CA ARG A 104 -15.99 16.60 8.79
C ARG A 104 -16.17 17.54 7.61
N GLY A 105 -16.22 17.01 6.37
CA GLY A 105 -16.36 17.82 5.15
C GLY A 105 -15.09 18.59 4.76
N GLU A 106 -13.93 18.17 5.25
CA GLU A 106 -12.65 18.77 4.90
C GLU A 106 -12.33 18.48 3.42
N LYS A 107 -12.00 19.54 2.68
CA LYS A 107 -11.66 19.41 1.26
C LYS A 107 -10.23 18.90 1.04
N ASP A 108 -9.34 19.21 1.96
CA ASP A 108 -7.92 18.78 1.92
C ASP A 108 -7.67 17.70 2.96
N PHE A 109 -8.07 16.48 2.64
CA PHE A 109 -7.83 15.29 3.45
C PHE A 109 -6.69 14.48 2.86
N ARG A 110 -5.99 13.74 3.69
CA ARG A 110 -4.92 12.82 3.27
C ARG A 110 -5.51 11.56 2.65
N SER A 111 -4.96 11.18 1.51
CA SER A 111 -5.24 9.89 0.88
C SER A 111 -4.07 9.41 0.01
N THR A 112 -4.02 8.12 -0.24
CA THR A 112 -2.99 7.51 -1.10
C THR A 112 -2.92 8.19 -2.46
N THR A 113 -4.05 8.37 -3.13
CA THR A 113 -4.11 8.97 -4.48
C THR A 113 -3.60 10.40 -4.49
N ARG A 114 -3.96 11.20 -3.48
CA ARG A 114 -3.52 12.60 -3.38
C ARG A 114 -2.03 12.71 -3.10
N ASP A 115 -1.54 11.91 -2.18
CA ASP A 115 -0.12 11.93 -1.83
C ASP A 115 0.73 11.42 -3.00
N VAL A 116 0.34 10.33 -3.66
CA VAL A 116 1.03 9.81 -4.86
C VAL A 116 0.97 10.81 -6.02
N THR A 117 -0.15 11.53 -6.19
CA THR A 117 -0.23 12.60 -7.19
C THR A 117 0.88 13.64 -6.98
N LYS A 118 1.06 14.12 -5.75
CA LYS A 118 2.12 15.08 -5.42
C LYS A 118 3.52 14.48 -5.66
N LEU A 119 3.73 13.24 -5.23
CA LEU A 119 5.01 12.56 -5.42
C LEU A 119 5.37 12.37 -6.90
N ILE A 120 4.40 12.01 -7.75
CA ILE A 120 4.63 11.90 -9.21
C ILE A 120 5.00 13.27 -9.80
N GLN A 121 4.31 14.34 -9.39
CA GLN A 121 4.62 15.69 -9.86
C GLN A 121 6.02 16.13 -9.45
N ASP A 122 6.43 15.86 -8.22
CA ASP A 122 7.78 16.15 -7.72
C ASP A 122 8.86 15.34 -8.47
N LEU A 123 8.60 14.05 -8.73
CA LEU A 123 9.51 13.18 -9.48
C LEU A 123 9.63 13.63 -10.95
N ALA A 124 8.53 14.08 -11.56
CA ALA A 124 8.55 14.60 -12.93
C ALA A 124 9.44 15.84 -13.07
N GLN A 125 9.44 16.74 -12.06
CA GLN A 125 10.35 17.91 -12.04
C GLN A 125 11.83 17.47 -11.98
N LYS A 126 12.11 16.31 -11.37
CA LYS A 126 13.45 15.73 -11.29
C LYS A 126 13.86 14.94 -12.53
N LYS A 127 12.98 14.93 -13.56
CA LYS A 127 13.20 14.30 -14.86
C LYS A 127 13.51 12.80 -14.77
N ILE A 128 12.67 12.06 -14.03
CA ILE A 128 12.76 10.60 -14.01
C ILE A 128 12.42 10.03 -15.40
N GLU A 129 13.08 8.93 -15.75
CA GLU A 129 12.89 8.21 -17.03
C GLU A 129 11.99 6.98 -16.90
N GLY A 130 11.68 6.58 -15.66
CA GLY A 130 10.78 5.49 -15.32
C GLY A 130 10.24 5.64 -13.91
N LEU A 131 9.11 4.97 -13.63
CA LEU A 131 8.47 4.97 -12.31
C LEU A 131 8.24 3.53 -11.86
N VAL A 132 8.51 3.29 -10.60
CA VAL A 132 8.20 2.04 -9.91
C VAL A 132 7.20 2.33 -8.79
N ILE A 133 6.09 1.62 -8.76
CA ILE A 133 5.18 1.57 -7.63
C ILE A 133 5.47 0.32 -6.81
N ASP A 134 5.93 0.49 -5.59
CA ASP A 134 6.27 -0.62 -4.70
C ASP A 134 5.11 -0.90 -3.74
N LEU A 135 4.44 -2.02 -3.97
CA LEU A 135 3.33 -2.56 -3.16
C LEU A 135 3.74 -3.80 -2.36
N ARG A 136 5.03 -4.11 -2.29
CA ARG A 136 5.49 -5.26 -1.50
C ARG A 136 5.15 -5.06 -0.02
N GLY A 137 4.50 -6.06 0.57
CA GLY A 137 4.01 -6.00 1.95
C GLY A 137 2.73 -5.18 2.16
N ASN A 138 2.15 -4.61 1.10
CA ASN A 138 0.90 -3.85 1.17
C ASN A 138 -0.30 -4.79 1.16
N GLY A 139 -0.95 -5.00 2.30
CA GLY A 139 -2.13 -5.86 2.46
C GLY A 139 -3.44 -5.28 1.89
N GLY A 140 -3.39 -4.12 1.24
CA GLY A 140 -4.57 -3.48 0.66
C GLY A 140 -5.01 -2.20 1.38
N GLY A 141 -6.30 -1.99 1.51
CA GLY A 141 -6.90 -0.82 2.13
C GLY A 141 -8.16 -0.35 1.38
N SER A 142 -8.30 0.94 1.15
CA SER A 142 -9.47 1.53 0.52
C SER A 142 -9.61 1.11 -0.95
N LEU A 143 -10.75 0.50 -1.28
CA LEU A 143 -11.12 0.16 -2.65
C LEU A 143 -11.22 1.42 -3.54
N GLU A 144 -11.74 2.50 -3.00
CA GLU A 144 -11.86 3.76 -3.74
C GLU A 144 -10.48 4.35 -4.05
N GLU A 145 -9.53 4.29 -3.10
CA GLU A 145 -8.16 4.72 -3.34
C GLU A 145 -7.46 3.86 -4.40
N SER A 146 -7.69 2.54 -4.40
CA SER A 146 -7.18 1.67 -5.48
C SER A 146 -7.70 2.10 -6.85
N ARG A 147 -9.02 2.37 -6.95
CA ARG A 147 -9.65 2.82 -8.19
C ARG A 147 -9.10 4.18 -8.67
N THR A 148 -9.04 5.16 -7.77
CA THR A 148 -8.60 6.52 -8.12
C THR A 148 -7.10 6.59 -8.39
N LEU A 149 -6.30 5.80 -7.67
CA LEU A 149 -4.86 5.68 -7.93
C LEU A 149 -4.59 5.07 -9.31
N THR A 150 -5.34 4.02 -9.68
CA THR A 150 -5.24 3.43 -11.03
C THR A 150 -5.51 4.47 -12.12
N GLY A 151 -6.48 5.37 -11.89
CA GLY A 151 -6.81 6.46 -12.81
C GLY A 151 -5.68 7.45 -13.05
N LEU A 152 -4.61 7.46 -12.26
CA LEU A 152 -3.42 8.28 -12.56
C LEU A 152 -2.59 7.71 -13.72
N PHE A 153 -2.78 6.44 -14.06
CA PHE A 153 -1.98 5.67 -15.02
C PHE A 153 -2.77 5.17 -16.23
N ILE A 154 -4.10 5.24 -16.20
CA ILE A 154 -4.98 4.85 -17.33
C ILE A 154 -5.85 6.02 -17.74
N ASP A 155 -6.19 6.10 -19.06
CA ASP A 155 -7.10 7.13 -19.59
C ASP A 155 -8.54 6.64 -19.61
N LYS A 156 -9.19 6.42 -18.54
CA LYS A 156 -10.52 5.81 -18.37
C LYS A 156 -10.53 4.30 -18.58
N GLY A 157 -11.33 3.62 -17.85
CA GLY A 157 -11.54 2.21 -18.07
C GLY A 157 -12.08 1.48 -16.85
N PRO A 158 -12.38 0.19 -17.01
CA PRO A 158 -12.70 -0.67 -15.89
C PRO A 158 -11.45 -0.91 -15.04
N VAL A 159 -11.61 -0.83 -13.72
CA VAL A 159 -10.53 -1.10 -12.76
C VAL A 159 -10.80 -2.43 -12.06
N VAL A 160 -12.05 -2.67 -11.61
CA VAL A 160 -12.41 -3.90 -10.92
C VAL A 160 -13.87 -4.26 -11.16
N GLN A 161 -14.15 -5.56 -11.18
CA GLN A 161 -15.49 -6.10 -11.24
C GLN A 161 -15.89 -6.69 -9.89
N ILE A 162 -17.10 -6.35 -9.41
CA ILE A 162 -17.67 -6.86 -8.17
C ILE A 162 -18.87 -7.72 -8.51
N ARG A 163 -18.77 -9.03 -8.28
CA ARG A 163 -19.90 -9.94 -8.46
C ARG A 163 -20.72 -10.04 -7.18
N MET A 164 -21.96 -9.64 -7.25
CA MET A 164 -22.93 -9.69 -6.16
C MET A 164 -23.54 -11.08 -6.00
N LYS A 165 -24.15 -11.38 -4.83
CA LYS A 165 -24.81 -12.67 -4.56
C LYS A 165 -25.92 -13.01 -5.56
N ASN A 166 -26.59 -12.01 -6.13
CA ASN A 166 -27.64 -12.15 -7.14
C ASN A 166 -27.08 -12.26 -8.58
N ASN A 167 -25.82 -12.57 -8.74
CA ASN A 167 -25.07 -12.64 -10.00
C ASN A 167 -24.96 -11.31 -10.77
N ARG A 168 -25.43 -10.20 -10.22
CA ARG A 168 -25.18 -8.87 -10.80
C ARG A 168 -23.66 -8.57 -10.71
N VAL A 169 -23.11 -8.02 -11.78
CA VAL A 169 -21.74 -7.55 -11.84
C VAL A 169 -21.74 -6.03 -11.88
N ASP A 170 -21.14 -5.42 -10.87
CA ASP A 170 -20.88 -4.00 -10.83
C ASP A 170 -19.43 -3.76 -11.28
N ILE A 171 -19.21 -2.79 -12.16
CA ILE A 171 -17.88 -2.46 -12.67
C ILE A 171 -17.50 -1.08 -12.14
N LEU A 172 -16.49 -1.04 -11.27
CA LEU A 172 -15.88 0.22 -10.87
C LEU A 172 -14.89 0.64 -11.96
N ARG A 173 -15.04 1.89 -12.40
CA ARG A 173 -14.27 2.46 -13.51
C ARG A 173 -13.58 3.73 -13.07
N ASP A 174 -12.43 3.99 -13.63
CA ASP A 174 -11.97 5.37 -13.72
C ASP A 174 -12.80 6.11 -14.78
N ARG A 175 -13.30 7.29 -14.38
CA ARG A 175 -14.13 8.16 -15.22
C ARG A 175 -13.41 9.45 -15.61
N SER A 176 -12.26 9.70 -15.00
CA SER A 176 -11.48 10.91 -15.22
C SER A 176 -10.70 10.78 -16.54
N PRO A 177 -10.78 11.77 -17.44
CA PRO A 177 -9.96 11.74 -18.64
C PRO A 177 -8.53 12.18 -18.31
N GLY A 178 -7.58 11.57 -19.03
CA GLY A 178 -6.17 11.95 -18.99
C GLY A 178 -5.35 11.12 -18.00
N LEU A 179 -4.06 11.06 -18.29
CA LEU A 179 -3.04 10.37 -17.51
C LEU A 179 -2.24 11.41 -16.72
N LEU A 180 -1.93 11.12 -15.47
CA LEU A 180 -0.94 11.89 -14.74
C LEU A 180 0.48 11.48 -15.11
N TYR A 181 0.68 10.18 -15.36
CA TYR A 181 1.96 9.62 -15.75
C TYR A 181 1.77 8.65 -16.92
N SER A 182 2.50 8.90 -18.01
CA SER A 182 2.45 8.11 -19.26
C SER A 182 3.80 7.48 -19.65
N GLY A 183 4.81 7.60 -18.78
CA GLY A 183 6.13 7.00 -18.98
C GLY A 183 6.18 5.51 -18.64
N PRO A 184 7.37 4.89 -18.75
CA PRO A 184 7.58 3.51 -18.33
C PRO A 184 7.21 3.29 -16.87
N LEU A 185 6.33 2.31 -16.62
CA LEU A 185 5.81 1.98 -15.30
C LEU A 185 6.09 0.52 -14.96
N ALA A 186 6.55 0.25 -13.76
CA ALA A 186 6.63 -1.08 -13.17
C ALA A 186 5.92 -1.10 -11.81
N VAL A 187 5.30 -2.22 -11.48
CA VAL A 187 4.65 -2.44 -10.18
C VAL A 187 5.32 -3.63 -9.50
N LEU A 188 5.84 -3.41 -8.30
CA LEU A 188 6.44 -4.46 -7.48
C LEU A 188 5.38 -5.01 -6.52
N VAL A 189 5.18 -6.30 -6.57
CA VAL A 189 4.29 -7.04 -5.67
C VAL A 189 5.01 -8.23 -5.05
N ASN A 190 4.52 -8.71 -3.92
CA ASN A 190 4.95 -9.98 -3.33
C ASN A 190 3.74 -10.72 -2.76
N ARG A 191 3.97 -11.89 -2.14
CA ARG A 191 2.90 -12.72 -1.58
C ARG A 191 2.10 -12.06 -0.44
N LEU A 192 2.55 -10.93 0.08
CA LEU A 192 1.84 -10.14 1.10
C LEU A 192 1.05 -8.98 0.49
N SER A 193 1.20 -8.74 -0.82
CA SER A 193 0.37 -7.78 -1.55
C SER A 193 -1.01 -8.39 -1.75
N ALA A 194 -2.04 -7.73 -1.24
CA ALA A 194 -3.39 -8.30 -1.25
C ALA A 194 -4.47 -7.22 -1.49
N SER A 195 -5.69 -7.67 -1.84
CA SER A 195 -6.90 -6.82 -1.94
C SER A 195 -6.70 -5.63 -2.88
N ALA A 196 -6.71 -4.39 -2.36
CA ALA A 196 -6.55 -3.17 -3.15
C ALA A 196 -5.23 -3.15 -3.97
N SER A 197 -4.17 -3.78 -3.46
CA SER A 197 -2.90 -3.94 -4.19
C SER A 197 -3.05 -4.84 -5.41
N GLU A 198 -3.80 -5.94 -5.29
CA GLU A 198 -4.08 -6.86 -6.42
C GLU A 198 -4.94 -6.16 -7.47
N ILE A 199 -5.92 -5.35 -7.03
CA ILE A 199 -6.78 -4.58 -7.93
C ILE A 199 -5.94 -3.59 -8.74
N PHE A 200 -5.08 -2.81 -8.08
CA PHE A 200 -4.22 -1.85 -8.74
C PHE A 200 -3.24 -2.50 -9.72
N ALA A 201 -2.59 -3.59 -9.29
CA ALA A 201 -1.58 -4.27 -10.11
C ALA A 201 -2.19 -5.06 -11.28
N GLY A 202 -3.48 -5.42 -11.19
CA GLY A 202 -4.18 -6.20 -12.21
C GLY A 202 -4.96 -5.36 -13.22
N ALA A 203 -5.12 -4.07 -12.98
CA ALA A 203 -5.84 -3.15 -13.85
C ALA A 203 -4.91 -2.55 -14.92
#